data_704d03a08db487e97132fcf9a4f379a4
#
_entry.id   704d03a08db487e97132fcf9a4f379a4
#
_cell.length_a   1.000
_cell.length_b   1.000
_cell.length_c   1.000
_cell.angle_alpha   90.00
_cell.angle_beta   90.00
_cell.angle_gamma   90.00
#
_symmetry.space_group_name_H-M   'P 1'
#
loop_
_entity.id
_entity.type
_entity.pdbx_description
1 polymer ?
#
loop_
_entity_poly.entity_id
_entity_poly.type
_entity_poly.pdbx_seq_one_letter_code
_entity_poly.pdbx_strand_id
1 'polypeptide(L)'
;MIIRLSSAILLLCSITLAAYENEPERYTDKDLQKQIIMDEIMHEINGHKVTVFSKTYCPYSKRLKRILANYDINDLKIIEVNQEPDMKTMQEMLKTITGRSTVPQLFIDGEFIGGHAETRAIEDRGELKPLLLRARAL
;
A
#
# COMPACT_ATOMS: atom_id res chain seq x y z
N MET A 1 37.33 40.86 36.65
CA MET A 1 36.58 39.72 37.29
C MET A 1 36.56 38.59 36.28
N ILE A 2 37.37 37.57 36.49
CA ILE A 2 37.49 36.43 35.57
C ILE A 2 36.44 35.42 36.01
N ILE A 3 35.42 35.20 35.23
CA ILE A 3 34.41 34.17 35.48
C ILE A 3 35.03 32.82 35.11
N ARG A 4 35.41 32.03 36.13
CA ARG A 4 35.79 30.64 35.92
C ARG A 4 34.52 29.86 35.58
N LEU A 5 34.30 29.55 34.31
CA LEU A 5 33.30 28.58 33.91
C LEU A 5 33.64 27.21 34.51
N SER A 6 32.78 26.69 35.35
CA SER A 6 32.94 25.41 36.03
C SER A 6 33.09 24.27 35.00
N SER A 7 33.97 23.32 35.26
CA SER A 7 34.19 22.10 34.45
C SER A 7 32.89 21.33 34.15
N ALA A 8 31.88 21.49 34.99
CA ALA A 8 30.55 20.90 34.80
C ALA A 8 29.80 21.45 33.57
N ILE A 9 29.99 22.72 33.21
CA ILE A 9 29.34 23.35 32.05
C ILE A 9 29.97 22.86 30.76
N LEU A 10 31.30 22.64 30.74
CA LEU A 10 32.01 22.05 29.62
C LEU A 10 31.63 20.59 29.39
N LEU A 11 31.34 19.81 30.46
CA LEU A 11 30.94 18.42 30.39
C LEU A 11 29.48 18.30 29.82
N LEU A 12 28.60 19.20 30.23
CA LEU A 12 27.23 19.26 29.72
C LEU A 12 27.19 19.65 28.23
N CYS A 13 28.10 20.54 27.78
CA CYS A 13 28.21 20.93 26.38
C CYS A 13 28.68 19.77 25.50
N SER A 14 29.61 18.93 25.98
CA SER A 14 30.09 17.75 25.26
C SER A 14 29.02 16.64 25.16
N ILE A 15 28.18 16.47 26.17
CA ILE A 15 27.09 15.47 26.16
C ILE A 15 25.98 15.90 25.19
N THR A 16 25.67 17.19 25.11
CA THR A 16 24.68 17.70 24.17
C THR A 16 25.16 17.65 22.71
N LEU A 17 26.48 17.82 22.49
CA LEU A 17 27.05 17.68 21.14
C LEU A 17 27.06 16.22 20.67
N ALA A 18 27.39 15.27 21.57
CA ALA A 18 27.36 13.83 21.25
C ALA A 18 25.93 13.29 21.03
N ALA A 19 24.92 13.90 21.65
CA ALA A 19 23.50 13.56 21.41
C ALA A 19 22.99 14.11 20.06
N TYR A 20 23.63 15.12 19.50
CA TYR A 20 23.28 15.70 18.18
C TYR A 20 23.84 14.89 17.01
N GLU A 21 24.88 14.08 17.22
CA GLU A 21 25.49 13.22 16.19
C GLU A 21 24.66 11.94 15.89
N ASN A 22 23.63 11.64 16.68
CA ASN A 22 22.62 10.63 16.38
C ASN A 22 21.44 11.25 15.60
N GLU A 23 21.75 11.86 14.45
CA GLU A 23 20.68 12.17 13.48
C GLU A 23 20.05 10.85 13.02
N PRO A 24 18.68 10.71 13.04
CA PRO A 24 18.03 9.58 12.44
C PRO A 24 18.46 9.52 10.97
N GLU A 25 18.78 8.32 10.50
CA GLU A 25 19.24 8.03 9.15
C GLU A 25 18.52 8.93 8.14
N ARG A 26 19.28 9.73 7.40
CA ARG A 26 18.74 10.62 6.38
C ARG A 26 17.83 9.82 5.47
N TYR A 27 16.53 10.13 5.49
CA TYR A 27 15.55 9.61 4.57
C TYR A 27 16.08 9.77 3.16
N THR A 28 16.33 8.66 2.46
CA THR A 28 16.89 8.70 1.11
C THR A 28 15.79 9.07 0.11
N ASP A 29 16.14 9.63 -1.04
CA ASP A 29 15.17 9.89 -2.12
C ASP A 29 14.37 8.63 -2.48
N LYS A 30 14.99 7.46 -2.35
CA LYS A 30 14.36 6.17 -2.59
C LYS A 30 13.30 5.83 -1.53
N ASP A 31 13.55 6.17 -0.27
CA ASP A 31 12.59 5.94 0.82
C ASP A 31 11.39 6.88 0.68
N LEU A 32 11.65 8.13 0.29
CA LEU A 32 10.60 9.09 -0.02
C LEU A 32 9.73 8.60 -1.19
N GLN A 33 10.34 8.08 -2.25
CA GLN A 33 9.62 7.53 -3.40
C GLN A 33 8.74 6.34 -2.99
N LYS A 34 9.25 5.43 -2.14
CA LYS A 34 8.44 4.32 -1.61
C LYS A 34 7.27 4.80 -0.77
N GLN A 35 7.47 5.83 0.04
CA GLN A 35 6.41 6.39 0.85
C GLN A 35 5.31 7.01 -0.01
N ILE A 36 5.68 7.78 -1.04
CA ILE A 36 4.73 8.37 -2.00
C ILE A 36 3.88 7.27 -2.65
N ILE A 37 4.51 6.21 -3.16
CA ILE A 37 3.80 5.11 -3.82
C ILE A 37 2.92 4.33 -2.83
N MET A 38 3.37 4.16 -1.58
CA MET A 38 2.56 3.56 -0.53
C MET A 38 1.30 4.38 -0.26
N ASP A 39 1.45 5.69 -0.14
CA ASP A 39 0.33 6.60 0.11
C ASP A 39 -0.66 6.61 -1.08
N GLU A 40 -0.16 6.57 -2.31
CA GLU A 40 -0.99 6.43 -3.53
C GLU A 40 -1.79 5.12 -3.50
N ILE A 41 -1.14 3.98 -3.23
CA ILE A 41 -1.82 2.68 -3.13
C ILE A 41 -2.90 2.71 -2.06
N MET A 42 -2.61 3.23 -0.88
CA MET A 42 -3.56 3.32 0.23
C MET A 42 -4.71 4.29 -0.08
N HIS A 43 -4.42 5.39 -0.79
CA HIS A 43 -5.45 6.30 -1.27
C HIS A 43 -6.45 5.61 -2.20
N GLU A 44 -5.96 4.84 -3.18
CA GLU A 44 -6.82 4.09 -4.11
C GLU A 44 -7.62 2.98 -3.39
N ILE A 45 -6.98 2.23 -2.48
CA ILE A 45 -7.65 1.18 -1.70
C ILE A 45 -8.78 1.74 -0.83
N ASN A 46 -8.56 2.87 -0.17
CA ASN A 46 -9.52 3.47 0.75
C ASN A 46 -10.51 4.42 0.05
N GLY A 47 -10.15 4.92 -1.13
CA GLY A 47 -10.96 5.85 -1.90
C GLY A 47 -12.08 5.20 -2.71
N HIS A 48 -12.00 3.89 -2.94
CA HIS A 48 -12.95 3.14 -3.78
C HIS A 48 -13.56 1.96 -3.04
N LYS A 49 -14.80 1.60 -3.40
CA LYS A 49 -15.50 0.45 -2.82
C LYS A 49 -14.88 -0.88 -3.24
N VAL A 50 -14.40 -0.96 -4.47
CA VAL A 50 -13.70 -2.11 -5.00
C VAL A 50 -12.46 -1.64 -5.75
N THR A 51 -11.29 -2.15 -5.37
CA THR A 51 -10.01 -1.83 -6.01
C THR A 51 -9.32 -3.11 -6.47
N VAL A 52 -8.84 -3.11 -7.70
CA VAL A 52 -8.11 -4.24 -8.29
C VAL A 52 -6.76 -3.76 -8.79
N PHE A 53 -5.69 -4.34 -8.26
CA PHE A 53 -4.36 -4.23 -8.86
C PHE A 53 -4.18 -5.39 -9.84
N SER A 54 -3.86 -5.06 -11.08
CA SER A 54 -3.89 -5.95 -12.24
C SER A 54 -2.66 -5.75 -13.12
N LYS A 55 -2.45 -6.65 -14.07
CA LYS A 55 -1.58 -6.41 -15.23
C LYS A 55 -2.34 -6.78 -16.50
N THR A 56 -2.24 -5.94 -17.51
CA THR A 56 -3.00 -6.06 -18.77
C THR A 56 -2.83 -7.41 -19.47
N TYR A 57 -1.65 -8.01 -19.36
CA TYR A 57 -1.31 -9.29 -19.97
C TYR A 57 -1.50 -10.51 -19.07
N CYS A 58 -1.80 -10.31 -17.76
CA CYS A 58 -1.91 -11.42 -16.81
C CYS A 58 -3.23 -12.19 -17.00
N PRO A 59 -3.19 -13.51 -17.29
CA PRO A 59 -4.41 -14.30 -17.49
C PRO A 59 -5.30 -14.36 -16.25
N TYR A 60 -4.72 -14.43 -15.04
CA TYR A 60 -5.45 -14.46 -13.79
C TYR A 60 -6.13 -13.12 -13.49
N SER A 61 -5.45 -11.99 -13.82
CA SER A 61 -6.06 -10.66 -13.76
C SER A 61 -7.29 -10.55 -14.67
N LYS A 62 -7.18 -11.04 -15.89
CA LYS A 62 -8.31 -11.07 -16.84
C LYS A 62 -9.48 -11.91 -16.32
N ARG A 63 -9.20 -13.07 -15.71
CA ARG A 63 -10.25 -13.93 -15.13
C ARG A 63 -10.93 -13.28 -13.94
N LEU A 64 -10.17 -12.63 -13.02
CA LEU A 64 -10.74 -11.91 -11.90
C LEU A 64 -11.63 -10.77 -12.37
N LYS A 65 -11.18 -9.97 -13.33
CA LYS A 65 -11.99 -8.89 -13.92
C LYS A 65 -13.29 -9.39 -14.55
N ARG A 66 -13.30 -10.59 -15.15
CA ARG A 66 -14.52 -11.22 -15.69
C ARG A 66 -15.50 -11.62 -14.59
N ILE A 67 -15.01 -12.11 -13.45
CA ILE A 67 -15.89 -12.42 -12.30
C ILE A 67 -16.59 -11.13 -11.84
N LEU A 68 -15.83 -10.05 -11.65
CA LEU A 68 -16.39 -8.77 -11.21
C LEU A 68 -17.34 -8.15 -12.24
N ALA A 69 -17.10 -8.39 -13.53
CA ALA A 69 -17.97 -7.89 -14.62
C ALA A 69 -19.39 -8.50 -14.62
N ASN A 70 -19.63 -9.57 -13.88
CA ASN A 70 -20.99 -10.12 -13.69
C ASN A 70 -21.82 -9.28 -12.71
N TYR A 71 -21.23 -8.30 -12.05
CA TYR A 71 -21.85 -7.42 -11.08
C TYR A 71 -21.85 -5.98 -11.58
N ASP A 72 -22.92 -5.26 -11.29
CA ASP A 72 -23.03 -3.82 -11.60
C ASP A 72 -22.38 -3.01 -10.47
N ILE A 73 -21.04 -3.03 -10.44
CA ILE A 73 -20.25 -2.38 -9.40
C ILE A 73 -20.20 -0.88 -9.68
N ASN A 74 -20.75 -0.08 -8.80
CA ASN A 74 -20.87 1.37 -8.95
C ASN A 74 -19.59 2.16 -8.69
N ASP A 75 -18.60 1.57 -8.01
CA ASP A 75 -17.31 2.21 -7.68
C ASP A 75 -16.19 1.15 -7.74
N LEU A 76 -15.80 0.81 -8.96
CA LEU A 76 -14.72 -0.12 -9.28
C LEU A 76 -13.52 0.65 -9.84
N LYS A 77 -12.39 0.59 -9.13
CA LYS A 77 -11.10 1.08 -9.62
C LYS A 77 -10.21 -0.09 -10.04
N ILE A 78 -9.69 -0.03 -11.24
CA ILE A 78 -8.70 -0.99 -11.75
C ILE A 78 -7.40 -0.25 -12.02
N ILE A 79 -6.31 -0.70 -11.40
CA ILE A 79 -4.97 -0.17 -11.56
C ILE A 79 -4.13 -1.22 -12.29
N GLU A 80 -3.74 -0.89 -13.50
CA GLU A 80 -2.86 -1.76 -14.31
C GLU A 80 -1.40 -1.45 -13.97
N VAL A 81 -0.86 -2.18 -13.00
CA VAL A 81 0.48 -1.96 -12.41
C VAL A 81 1.59 -1.92 -13.45
N ASN A 82 1.44 -2.65 -14.56
CA ASN A 82 2.41 -2.63 -15.65
C ASN A 82 2.37 -1.36 -16.52
N GLN A 83 1.40 -0.50 -16.31
CA GLN A 83 1.30 0.82 -16.97
C GLN A 83 1.77 1.95 -16.07
N GLU A 84 2.01 1.67 -14.78
CA GLU A 84 2.51 2.65 -13.83
C GLU A 84 4.02 2.88 -14.00
N PRO A 85 4.50 4.14 -13.84
CA PRO A 85 5.90 4.49 -14.03
C PRO A 85 6.86 3.68 -13.15
N ASP A 86 6.44 3.34 -11.96
CA ASP A 86 7.25 2.70 -10.91
C ASP A 86 6.71 1.32 -10.52
N MET A 87 6.38 0.50 -11.54
CA MET A 87 5.78 -0.83 -11.39
C MET A 87 6.48 -1.67 -10.31
N LYS A 88 7.82 -1.67 -10.30
CA LYS A 88 8.59 -2.49 -9.35
C LYS A 88 8.35 -2.05 -7.91
N THR A 89 8.45 -0.75 -7.64
CA THR A 89 8.22 -0.19 -6.32
C THR A 89 6.77 -0.40 -5.88
N MET A 90 5.80 -0.23 -6.78
CA MET A 90 4.39 -0.51 -6.50
C MET A 90 4.17 -1.97 -6.09
N GLN A 91 4.82 -2.94 -6.77
CA GLN A 91 4.74 -4.35 -6.39
C GLN A 91 5.41 -4.64 -5.03
N GLU A 92 6.52 -3.97 -4.72
CA GLU A 92 7.17 -4.06 -3.41
C GLU A 92 6.25 -3.52 -2.29
N MET A 93 5.59 -2.41 -2.52
CA MET A 93 4.65 -1.81 -1.56
C MET A 93 3.38 -2.66 -1.39
N LEU A 94 2.82 -3.20 -2.47
CA LEU A 94 1.72 -4.17 -2.39
C LEU A 94 2.10 -5.39 -1.56
N LYS A 95 3.34 -5.89 -1.71
CA LYS A 95 3.85 -6.99 -0.86
C LYS A 95 3.93 -6.60 0.61
N THR A 96 4.31 -5.36 0.91
CA THR A 96 4.33 -4.86 2.30
C THR A 96 2.94 -4.83 2.91
N ILE A 97 1.92 -4.43 2.13
CA ILE A 97 0.53 -4.33 2.58
C ILE A 97 -0.13 -5.70 2.73
N THR A 98 0.05 -6.60 1.76
CA THR A 98 -0.74 -7.84 1.62
C THR A 98 0.07 -9.12 1.84
N GLY A 99 1.39 -9.03 1.92
CA GLY A 99 2.29 -10.19 1.90
C GLY A 99 2.52 -10.78 0.50
N ARG A 100 1.87 -10.26 -0.56
CA ARG A 100 1.95 -10.78 -1.94
C ARG A 100 2.42 -9.70 -2.92
N SER A 101 3.43 -10.00 -3.73
CA SER A 101 3.90 -9.14 -4.83
C SER A 101 3.23 -9.45 -6.17
N THR A 102 2.45 -10.54 -6.25
CA THR A 102 1.80 -10.99 -7.48
C THR A 102 0.44 -10.32 -7.69
N VAL A 103 0.04 -10.18 -8.94
CA VAL A 103 -1.29 -9.72 -9.35
C VAL A 103 -2.11 -10.89 -9.91
N PRO A 104 -3.44 -10.84 -9.87
CA PRO A 104 -4.27 -9.74 -9.38
C PRO A 104 -4.35 -9.70 -7.85
N GLN A 105 -4.68 -8.52 -7.31
CA GLN A 105 -5.04 -8.32 -5.91
C GLN A 105 -6.34 -7.54 -5.84
N LEU A 106 -7.31 -8.11 -5.14
CA LEU A 106 -8.65 -7.53 -4.95
C LEU A 106 -8.79 -6.98 -3.54
N PHE A 107 -9.29 -5.76 -3.45
CA PHE A 107 -9.72 -5.12 -2.21
C PHE A 107 -11.20 -4.76 -2.31
N ILE A 108 -11.95 -4.99 -1.25
CA ILE A 108 -13.35 -4.59 -1.11
C ILE A 108 -13.49 -3.84 0.19
N ASP A 109 -13.97 -2.60 0.12
CA ASP A 109 -14.13 -1.67 1.25
C ASP A 109 -12.86 -1.55 2.11
N GLY A 110 -11.70 -1.45 1.45
CA GLY A 110 -10.39 -1.34 2.09
C GLY A 110 -9.77 -2.67 2.55
N GLU A 111 -10.51 -3.78 2.54
CA GLU A 111 -10.03 -5.08 2.98
C GLU A 111 -9.43 -5.90 1.83
N PHE A 112 -8.27 -6.49 2.07
CA PHE A 112 -7.64 -7.40 1.11
C PHE A 112 -8.38 -8.74 1.05
N ILE A 113 -8.93 -9.06 -0.12
CA ILE A 113 -9.69 -10.31 -0.35
C ILE A 113 -8.78 -11.43 -0.86
N GLY A 114 -7.80 -11.11 -1.67
CA GLY A 114 -6.89 -12.06 -2.28
C GLY A 114 -6.73 -11.85 -3.78
N GLY A 115 -6.28 -12.89 -4.47
CA GLY A 115 -6.14 -12.93 -5.91
C GLY A 115 -7.34 -13.62 -6.60
N HIS A 116 -7.08 -14.13 -7.82
CA HIS A 116 -8.11 -14.83 -8.59
C HIS A 116 -8.65 -16.08 -7.89
N ALA A 117 -7.77 -16.89 -7.28
CA ALA A 117 -8.19 -18.15 -6.66
C ALA A 117 -9.13 -17.93 -5.48
N GLU A 118 -8.81 -16.98 -4.60
CA GLU A 118 -9.63 -16.61 -3.46
C GLU A 118 -10.95 -16.00 -3.91
N THR A 119 -10.92 -15.08 -4.89
CA THR A 119 -12.13 -14.48 -5.46
C THR A 119 -13.05 -15.53 -6.08
N ARG A 120 -12.48 -16.47 -6.84
CA ARG A 120 -13.23 -17.57 -7.44
C ARG A 120 -13.88 -18.44 -6.36
N ALA A 121 -13.15 -18.77 -5.30
CA ALA A 121 -13.66 -19.59 -4.21
C ALA A 121 -14.86 -18.94 -3.49
N ILE A 122 -14.82 -17.63 -3.20
CA ILE A 122 -15.95 -16.93 -2.58
C ILE A 122 -17.11 -16.74 -3.55
N GLU A 123 -16.86 -16.57 -4.85
CA GLU A 123 -17.89 -16.56 -5.88
C GLU A 123 -18.62 -17.89 -5.96
N ASP A 124 -17.89 -19.01 -6.02
CA ASP A 124 -18.45 -20.36 -6.10
C ASP A 124 -19.30 -20.72 -4.87
N ARG A 125 -19.01 -20.11 -3.69
CA ARG A 125 -19.84 -20.23 -2.49
C ARG A 125 -21.02 -19.26 -2.45
N GLY A 126 -21.14 -18.37 -3.43
CA GLY A 126 -22.19 -17.33 -3.45
C GLY A 126 -21.97 -16.20 -2.44
N GLU A 127 -20.76 -16.03 -1.92
CA GLU A 127 -20.41 -15.07 -0.87
C GLU A 127 -19.95 -13.71 -1.43
N LEU A 128 -19.57 -13.63 -2.72
CA LEU A 128 -19.06 -12.39 -3.31
C LEU A 128 -20.13 -11.30 -3.37
N LYS A 129 -21.36 -11.65 -3.79
CA LYS A 129 -22.46 -10.69 -3.83
C LYS A 129 -22.80 -10.08 -2.47
N PRO A 130 -22.94 -10.86 -1.38
CA PRO A 130 -23.09 -10.32 -0.03
C PRO A 130 -21.95 -9.40 0.41
N LEU A 131 -20.70 -9.70 0.05
CA LEU A 131 -19.55 -8.84 0.32
C LEU A 131 -19.70 -7.47 -0.37
N LEU A 132 -20.01 -7.49 -1.66
CA LEU A 132 -20.21 -6.27 -2.46
C LEU A 132 -21.38 -5.43 -1.94
N LEU A 133 -22.47 -6.05 -1.51
CA LEU A 133 -23.62 -5.36 -0.91
C LEU A 133 -23.24 -4.70 0.43
N ARG A 134 -22.51 -5.39 1.30
CA ARG A 134 -22.02 -4.80 2.57
C ARG A 134 -21.11 -3.60 2.34
N ALA A 135 -20.29 -3.66 1.32
CA ALA A 135 -19.43 -2.57 0.90
C ALA A 135 -20.20 -1.40 0.24
N ARG A 136 -21.50 -1.58 -0.03
CA ARG A 136 -22.31 -0.64 -0.82
C ARG A 136 -21.74 -0.39 -2.22
N ALA A 137 -21.22 -1.45 -2.81
CA ALA A 137 -20.60 -1.42 -4.14
C ALA A 137 -21.59 -1.82 -5.26
N LEU A 138 -22.78 -2.31 -4.91
CA LEU A 138 -23.89 -2.63 -5.81
C LEU A 138 -25.04 -1.68 -5.60
#